data_c8acfa5b5fd2adcb28b3c628f9f6c1a9
#
_entry.id   c8acfa5b5fd2adcb28b3c628f9f6c1a9
#
_cell.length_a   1.000
_cell.length_b   1.000
_cell.length_c   1.000
_cell.angle_alpha   90.00
_cell.angle_beta   90.00
_cell.angle_gamma   90.00
#
_symmetry.space_group_name_H-M   'P 1'
#
loop_
_entity.id
_entity.type
_entity.pdbx_description
1 polymer ?
#
loop_
_entity_poly.entity_id
_entity_poly.type
_entity_poly.pdbx_seq_one_letter_code
_entity_poly.pdbx_strand_id
1 'polypeptide(L)'
;IEAIQYAKAGDMAKAAESLQQAKESVNEAHHSQTEMIQGEIRGEKTPLNLLMVHAQDLLMTSLVVIDLAQEFIDLYEKIGK
;
A
#
# COMPACT_ATOMS: atom_id res chain seq x y z
N ILE A 1 1.74 5.77 -6.90
CA ILE A 1 1.54 6.88 -7.85
C ILE A 1 2.33 6.67 -9.14
N GLU A 2 3.54 6.11 -9.06
CA GLU A 2 4.30 5.76 -10.26
C GLU A 2 3.52 4.80 -11.16
N ALA A 3 2.82 3.82 -10.56
CA ALA A 3 2.02 2.87 -11.33
C ALA A 3 0.94 3.58 -12.15
N ILE A 4 0.29 4.59 -11.56
CA ILE A 4 -0.72 5.37 -12.26
C ILE A 4 -0.09 6.18 -13.39
N GLN A 5 1.09 6.76 -13.18
CA GLN A 5 1.79 7.52 -14.20
C GLN A 5 2.19 6.63 -15.38
N TYR A 6 2.69 5.42 -15.14
CA TYR A 6 3.00 4.47 -16.19
C TYR A 6 1.75 4.04 -16.97
N ALA A 7 0.64 3.80 -16.26
CA ALA A 7 -0.63 3.45 -16.92
C ALA A 7 -1.13 4.58 -17.79
N LYS A 8 -1.03 5.83 -17.31
CA LYS A 8 -1.42 7.01 -18.06
C LYS A 8 -0.58 7.19 -19.33
N ALA A 9 0.70 6.83 -19.25
CA ALA A 9 1.60 6.87 -20.41
C ALA A 9 1.44 5.68 -21.36
N GLY A 10 0.59 4.71 -21.02
CA GLY A 10 0.36 3.52 -21.84
C GLY A 10 1.30 2.37 -21.57
N ASP A 11 2.17 2.47 -20.57
CA ASP A 11 3.13 1.41 -20.20
C ASP A 11 2.54 0.52 -19.11
N MET A 12 1.68 -0.41 -19.52
CA MET A 12 0.96 -1.29 -18.60
C MET A 12 1.87 -2.28 -17.88
N ALA A 13 2.96 -2.72 -18.51
CA ALA A 13 3.90 -3.65 -17.89
C ALA A 13 4.59 -3.00 -16.69
N LYS A 14 5.08 -1.76 -16.86
CA LYS A 14 5.70 -1.01 -15.76
C LYS A 14 4.69 -0.60 -14.70
N ALA A 15 3.47 -0.29 -15.10
CA ALA A 15 2.39 0.02 -14.18
C ALA A 15 2.11 -1.15 -13.25
N ALA A 16 1.99 -2.36 -13.79
CA ALA A 16 1.75 -3.58 -13.02
C ALA A 16 2.92 -3.88 -12.07
N GLU A 17 4.16 -3.72 -12.55
CA GLU A 17 5.36 -3.95 -11.74
C GLU A 17 5.44 -2.97 -10.57
N SER A 18 5.24 -1.68 -10.82
CA SER A 18 5.28 -0.65 -9.77
C SER A 18 4.18 -0.89 -8.73
N LEU A 19 2.99 -1.29 -9.16
CA LEU A 19 1.90 -1.60 -8.24
C LEU A 19 2.22 -2.81 -7.39
N GLN A 20 2.80 -3.85 -7.98
CA GLN A 20 3.18 -5.06 -7.26
C GLN A 20 4.22 -4.77 -6.19
N GLN A 21 5.24 -3.96 -6.51
CA GLN A 21 6.26 -3.54 -5.54
C GLN A 21 5.64 -2.77 -4.38
N ALA A 22 4.70 -1.87 -4.67
CA ALA A 22 4.00 -1.11 -3.64
C ALA A 22 3.18 -2.03 -2.73
N LYS A 23 2.49 -3.00 -3.29
CA LYS A 23 1.70 -3.98 -2.53
C LYS A 23 2.58 -4.80 -1.60
N GLU A 24 3.74 -5.25 -2.07
CA GLU A 24 4.68 -6.03 -1.27
C GLU A 24 5.19 -5.23 -0.08
N SER A 25 5.58 -3.97 -0.29
CA SER A 25 6.06 -3.10 0.78
C SER A 25 4.99 -2.85 1.83
N VAL A 26 3.75 -2.61 1.40
CA VAL A 26 2.62 -2.37 2.32
C VAL A 26 2.27 -3.65 3.08
N ASN A 27 2.32 -4.82 2.44
CA ASN A 27 2.04 -6.08 3.10
C ASN A 27 3.04 -6.37 4.22
N GLU A 28 4.33 -6.08 4.00
CA GLU A 28 5.35 -6.23 5.04
C GLU A 28 5.08 -5.32 6.23
N ALA A 29 4.75 -4.06 5.96
CA ALA A 29 4.41 -3.10 7.02
C ALA A 29 3.16 -3.51 7.78
N HIS A 30 2.15 -3.99 7.07
CA HIS A 30 0.89 -4.48 7.67
C HIS A 30 1.15 -5.70 8.56
N HIS A 31 2.01 -6.61 8.14
CA HIS A 31 2.37 -7.79 8.91
C HIS A 31 3.06 -7.39 10.22
N SER A 32 4.00 -6.44 10.18
CA SER A 32 4.66 -5.93 11.38
C SER A 32 3.67 -5.28 12.34
N GLN A 33 2.71 -4.50 11.81
CA GLN A 33 1.66 -3.88 12.61
C GLN A 33 0.80 -4.94 13.30
N THR A 34 0.44 -5.99 12.58
CA THR A 34 -0.38 -7.09 13.10
C THR A 34 0.35 -7.81 14.25
N GLU A 35 1.65 -8.06 14.10
CA GLU A 35 2.46 -8.68 15.15
C GLU A 35 2.47 -7.83 16.42
N MET A 36 2.59 -6.52 16.28
CA MET A 36 2.57 -5.60 17.42
C MET A 36 1.23 -5.62 18.15
N ILE A 37 0.13 -5.63 17.41
CA ILE A 37 -1.22 -5.70 17.98
C ILE A 37 -1.41 -7.03 18.72
N GLN A 38 -0.98 -8.14 18.13
CA GLN A 38 -1.07 -9.44 18.78
C GLN A 38 -0.22 -9.51 20.04
N GLY A 39 0.96 -8.86 20.02
CA GLY A 39 1.81 -8.75 21.19
C GLY A 39 1.11 -8.05 22.34
N GLU A 40 0.42 -6.95 22.07
CA GLU A 40 -0.35 -6.22 23.06
C GLU A 40 -1.49 -7.07 23.66
N ILE A 41 -2.17 -7.85 22.82
CA ILE A 41 -3.23 -8.76 23.26
C ILE A 41 -2.66 -9.81 24.22
N ARG A 42 -1.43 -10.29 24.02
CA ARG A 42 -0.75 -11.24 24.89
C ARG A 42 -0.20 -10.60 26.17
N GLY A 43 -0.37 -9.30 26.34
CA GLY A 43 0.12 -8.57 27.50
C GLY A 43 1.51 -7.98 27.36
N GLU A 44 2.11 -8.08 26.18
CA GLU A 44 3.38 -7.42 25.87
C GLU A 44 3.14 -5.93 25.69
N LYS A 45 4.01 -5.10 26.26
CA LYS A 45 3.88 -3.66 26.11
C LYS A 45 4.64 -3.19 24.87
N THR A 46 3.93 -2.55 23.95
CA THR A 46 4.52 -1.88 22.81
C THR A 46 4.51 -0.37 23.05
N PRO A 47 5.64 0.33 22.88
CA PRO A 47 5.65 1.78 23.03
C PRO A 47 4.66 2.42 22.07
N LEU A 48 3.72 3.18 22.60
CA LEU A 48 2.78 3.96 21.79
C LEU A 48 3.24 5.41 21.82
N ASN A 49 3.70 5.93 20.70
CA ASN A 49 4.15 7.30 20.59
C ASN A 49 3.60 7.92 19.29
N LEU A 50 3.80 9.22 19.15
CA LEU A 50 3.29 9.96 18.00
C LEU A 50 3.83 9.42 16.67
N LEU A 51 5.09 9.00 16.65
CA LEU A 51 5.71 8.46 15.44
C LEU A 51 5.03 7.15 15.01
N MET A 52 4.70 6.29 15.98
CA MET A 52 4.01 5.04 15.68
C MET A 52 2.60 5.28 15.14
N VAL A 53 1.85 6.20 15.76
CA VAL A 53 0.51 6.57 15.28
C VAL A 53 0.59 7.10 13.85
N HIS A 54 1.58 7.96 13.57
CA HIS A 54 1.80 8.49 12.24
C HIS A 54 2.11 7.39 11.22
N ALA A 55 2.95 6.42 11.60
CA ALA A 55 3.27 5.29 10.74
C ALA A 55 2.04 4.44 10.41
N GLN A 56 1.16 4.22 11.38
CA GLN A 56 -0.09 3.49 11.17
C GLN A 56 -1.03 4.24 10.23
N ASP A 57 -1.12 5.56 10.38
CA ASP A 57 -1.94 6.39 9.51
C ASP A 57 -1.42 6.34 8.06
N LEU A 58 -0.10 6.40 7.88
CA LEU A 58 0.51 6.27 6.56
C LEU A 58 0.23 4.90 5.93
N LEU A 59 0.27 3.84 6.72
CA LEU A 59 -0.03 2.50 6.24
C LEU A 59 -1.47 2.40 5.75
N MET A 60 -2.43 2.89 6.53
CA MET A 60 -3.84 2.85 6.16
C MET A 60 -4.11 3.68 4.91
N THR A 61 -3.52 4.87 4.81
CA THR A 61 -3.65 5.72 3.63
C THR A 61 -3.04 5.04 2.40
N SER A 62 -1.89 4.36 2.56
CA SER A 62 -1.23 3.64 1.47
C SER A 62 -2.10 2.52 0.92
N LEU A 63 -2.83 1.81 1.78
CA LEU A 63 -3.76 0.76 1.33
C LEU A 63 -4.85 1.33 0.42
N VAL A 64 -5.41 2.48 0.79
CA VAL A 64 -6.42 3.15 -0.03
C VAL A 64 -5.83 3.60 -1.37
N VAL A 65 -4.64 4.19 -1.36
CA VAL A 65 -3.96 4.65 -2.58
C VAL A 65 -3.69 3.47 -3.51
N ILE A 66 -3.25 2.33 -2.98
CA ILE A 66 -2.99 1.14 -3.80
C ILE A 66 -4.26 0.62 -4.45
N ASP A 67 -5.37 0.56 -3.72
CA ASP A 67 -6.66 0.13 -4.26
C ASP A 67 -7.11 1.05 -5.40
N LEU A 68 -7.00 2.37 -5.19
CA LEU A 68 -7.33 3.35 -6.23
C LEU A 68 -6.39 3.24 -7.42
N ALA A 69 -5.10 3.01 -7.19
CA ALA A 69 -4.13 2.85 -8.28
C ALA A 69 -4.49 1.67 -9.16
N GLN A 70 -4.94 0.55 -8.59
CA GLN A 70 -5.39 -0.60 -9.36
C GLN A 70 -6.59 -0.24 -10.25
N GLU A 71 -7.55 0.49 -9.71
CA GLU A 71 -8.72 0.94 -10.45
C GLU A 71 -8.34 1.86 -11.61
N PHE A 72 -7.39 2.78 -11.39
CA PHE A 72 -6.90 3.67 -12.45
C PHE A 72 -6.18 2.89 -13.54
N ILE A 73 -5.36 1.90 -13.19
CA ILE A 73 -4.66 1.06 -14.16
C ILE A 73 -5.67 0.30 -15.01
N ASP A 74 -6.67 -0.30 -14.38
CA ASP A 74 -7.72 -1.04 -15.09
C ASP A 74 -8.49 -0.13 -16.03
N LEU A 75 -8.78 1.10 -15.62
CA LEU A 75 -9.47 2.07 -16.43
C LEU A 75 -8.66 2.47 -17.64
N TYR A 76 -7.38 2.79 -17.47
CA TYR A 76 -6.50 3.17 -18.59
C TYR A 76 -6.31 2.02 -19.57
N GLU A 77 -6.20 0.81 -19.08
CA GLU A 77 -6.10 -0.38 -19.94
C GLU A 77 -7.35 -0.53 -20.80
N LYS A 78 -8.52 -0.35 -20.19
CA LYS A 78 -9.80 -0.44 -20.90
C LYS A 78 -9.95 0.63 -21.95
N ILE A 79 -9.54 1.86 -21.65
CA ILE A 79 -9.60 2.98 -22.60
C ILE A 79 -8.61 2.77 -23.74
N GLY A 80 -7.45 2.21 -23.46
CA GLY A 80 -6.40 1.98 -24.46
C GLY A 80 -6.70 0.90 -25.48
N LYS A 81 -7.77 0.16 -25.29
CA LYS A 81 -8.24 -0.83 -26.25
C LYS A 81 -9.21 -0.19 -27.23
#